data_6e2a49feb2b36f061038e649f49bda17
#
_entry.id   6e2a49feb2b36f061038e649f49bda17
#
_cell.length_a   1.000
_cell.length_b   1.000
_cell.length_c   1.000
_cell.angle_alpha   90.00
_cell.angle_beta   90.00
_cell.angle_gamma   90.00
#
_symmetry.space_group_name_H-M   'P 1'
#
loop_
_entity.id
_entity.type
_entity.pdbx_description
1 polymer ?
#
loop_
_entity_poly.entity_id
_entity_poly.type
_entity_poly.pdbx_seq_one_letter_code
_entity_poly.pdbx_strand_id
1 'polypeptide(L)' 'MEKRVRYLTVAEVADMMRLSRMTVYRLVHGGELPAVRVGRSFRVPQDALDAYLAASSTEPGRQEQISS' A
#
# COMPACT_ATOMS: atom_id res chain seq x y z
N MET A 1 19.35 -17.01 -0.74
CA MET A 1 19.06 -16.34 0.03
C MET A 1 17.73 -16.15 0.23
N GLU A 2 17.20 -16.04 1.09
CA GLU A 2 15.99 -15.84 1.21
C GLU A 2 15.61 -14.51 1.36
N LYS A 3 14.56 -14.07 0.87
CA LYS A 3 14.20 -12.87 1.04
C LYS A 3 13.15 -12.84 2.03
N ARG A 4 13.21 -12.18 3.01
CA ARG A 4 12.26 -12.13 3.99
C ARG A 4 11.34 -11.03 3.71
N VAL A 5 10.10 -11.27 3.45
CA VAL A 5 9.14 -10.27 3.18
C VAL A 5 8.60 -9.73 4.48
N ARG A 6 8.63 -8.43 4.65
CA ARG A 6 8.13 -7.86 5.85
C ARG A 6 6.67 -7.57 5.63
N TYR A 7 5.82 -7.87 6.57
CA TYR A 7 4.41 -7.61 6.46
C TYR A 7 4.02 -6.42 7.34
N LEU A 8 3.17 -5.56 6.82
CA LEU A 8 2.78 -4.35 7.52
C LEU A 8 1.30 -4.43 7.88
N THR A 9 0.94 -3.81 8.97
CA THR A 9 -0.46 -3.78 9.35
C THR A 9 -1.13 -2.66 8.57
N VAL A 10 -2.45 -2.66 8.54
CA VAL A 10 -3.19 -1.61 7.87
C VAL A 10 -2.86 -0.27 8.50
N ALA A 11 -2.71 -0.22 9.81
CA ALA A 11 -2.38 1.03 10.49
C ALA A 11 -1.02 1.53 10.05
N GLU A 12 -0.05 0.64 9.89
CA GLU A 12 1.26 1.05 9.46
C GLU A 12 1.24 1.56 8.03
N VAL A 13 0.49 0.90 7.18
CA VAL A 13 0.39 1.32 5.79
C VAL A 13 -0.28 2.69 5.72
N ALA A 14 -1.33 2.88 6.50
CA ALA A 14 -2.05 4.14 6.49
C ALA A 14 -1.12 5.27 6.91
N ASP A 15 -0.30 5.02 7.91
CA ASP A 15 0.60 6.01 8.38
C ASP A 15 1.66 6.30 7.33
N MET A 16 2.22 5.30 6.70
CA MET A 16 3.25 5.48 5.71
C MET A 16 2.74 6.21 4.49
N MET A 17 1.49 5.97 4.11
CA MET A 17 0.92 6.59 2.95
C MET A 17 0.17 7.87 3.28
N ARG A 18 0.09 8.19 4.55
CA ARG A 18 -0.63 9.35 5.00
C ARG A 18 -2.09 9.30 4.61
N LEU A 19 -2.69 8.15 4.75
CA LEU A 19 -4.08 7.95 4.44
C LEU A 19 -4.79 7.44 5.69
N SER A 20 -6.09 7.45 5.68
CA SER A 20 -6.82 6.91 6.81
C SER A 20 -6.86 5.40 6.65
N ARG A 21 -7.11 4.69 7.73
CA ARG A 21 -7.19 3.26 7.66
C ARG A 21 -8.34 2.85 6.78
N MET A 22 -9.43 3.61 6.80
CA MET A 22 -10.56 3.30 5.97
C MET A 22 -10.16 3.30 4.51
N THR A 23 -9.36 4.25 4.09
CA THR A 23 -8.91 4.32 2.72
C THR A 23 -8.06 3.11 2.38
N VAL A 24 -7.19 2.70 3.29
CA VAL A 24 -6.35 1.55 3.05
C VAL A 24 -7.22 0.30 2.90
N TYR A 25 -8.25 0.15 3.73
CA TYR A 25 -9.13 -0.98 3.62
C TYR A 25 -9.84 -0.99 2.26
N ARG A 26 -10.19 0.17 1.75
CA ARG A 26 -10.83 0.21 0.47
C ARG A 26 -9.88 -0.21 -0.60
N LEU A 27 -8.61 0.15 -0.53
CA LEU A 27 -7.62 -0.25 -1.52
C LEU A 27 -7.43 -1.77 -1.48
N VAL A 28 -7.43 -2.33 -0.29
CA VAL A 28 -7.24 -3.75 -0.14
C VAL A 28 -8.45 -4.50 -0.67
N HIS A 29 -9.65 -4.06 -0.29
CA HIS A 29 -10.84 -4.74 -0.75
C HIS A 29 -11.08 -4.56 -2.25
N GLY A 30 -10.64 -3.48 -2.80
CA GLY A 30 -10.79 -3.25 -4.21
C GLY A 30 -9.76 -3.94 -5.06
N GLY A 31 -8.82 -4.60 -4.42
CA GLY A 31 -7.79 -5.30 -5.16
C GLY A 31 -6.67 -4.44 -5.67
N GLU A 32 -6.65 -3.17 -5.32
CA GLU A 32 -5.60 -2.31 -5.77
C GLU A 32 -4.34 -2.47 -4.95
N LEU A 33 -4.47 -2.86 -3.71
CA LEU A 33 -3.31 -3.08 -2.87
C LEU A 33 -3.37 -4.50 -2.38
N PRO A 34 -2.47 -5.37 -2.82
CA PRO A 34 -2.49 -6.75 -2.42
C PRO A 34 -2.25 -6.90 -0.92
N ALA A 35 -2.97 -7.78 -0.29
CA ALA A 35 -2.80 -8.02 1.12
C ALA A 35 -3.22 -9.43 1.44
N VAL A 36 -2.72 -9.97 2.53
CA VAL A 36 -3.10 -11.30 2.96
C VAL A 36 -3.89 -11.16 4.23
N ARG A 37 -4.84 -12.04 4.45
CA ARG A 37 -5.62 -11.98 5.64
C ARG A 37 -5.06 -12.92 6.66
N VAL A 38 -4.78 -12.43 7.83
CA VAL A 38 -4.22 -13.25 8.88
C VAL A 38 -5.17 -13.11 10.05
N GLY A 39 -5.94 -14.13 10.31
CA GLY A 39 -6.91 -14.08 11.36
C GLY A 39 -7.96 -13.03 11.03
N ARG A 40 -8.11 -12.04 11.85
CA ARG A 40 -9.04 -11.00 11.60
C ARG A 40 -8.44 -9.76 11.07
N SER A 41 -7.18 -9.79 10.74
CA SER A 41 -6.48 -8.64 10.29
C SER A 41 -5.96 -8.81 8.91
N PHE A 42 -5.59 -7.74 8.25
CA PHE A 42 -4.96 -7.83 6.96
C PHE A 42 -3.50 -7.42 7.15
N ARG A 43 -2.63 -8.03 6.36
CA ARG A 43 -1.23 -7.69 6.38
C ARG A 43 -0.82 -7.42 4.96
N VAL A 44 -0.10 -6.36 4.75
CA VAL A 44 0.33 -5.96 3.41
C VAL A 44 1.80 -6.26 3.26
N PRO A 45 2.18 -7.08 2.30
CA PRO A 45 3.60 -7.35 2.11
C PRO A 45 4.31 -6.07 1.70
N GLN A 46 5.46 -5.83 2.25
CA GLN A 46 6.21 -4.63 1.95
C GLN A 46 6.45 -4.53 0.46
N ASP A 47 6.73 -5.64 -0.21
CA ASP A 47 6.95 -5.64 -1.63
C ASP A 47 5.73 -5.12 -2.37
N ALA A 48 4.55 -5.50 -1.94
CA ALA A 48 3.33 -5.07 -2.59
C ALA A 48 3.14 -3.57 -2.40
N LEU A 49 3.46 -3.08 -1.23
CA LEU A 49 3.32 -1.67 -0.97
C LEU A 49 4.32 -0.89 -1.82
N ASP A 50 5.55 -1.38 -1.90
CA ASP A 50 6.57 -0.72 -2.67
C ASP A 50 6.17 -0.67 -4.14
N ALA A 51 5.60 -1.74 -4.65
CA ALA A 51 5.17 -1.80 -6.03
C ALA A 51 4.02 -0.82 -6.28
N TYR A 52 3.11 -0.74 -5.32
CA TYR A 52 1.98 0.14 -5.47
C TYR A 52 2.46 1.60 -5.49
N LEU A 53 3.37 1.94 -4.61
CA LEU A 53 3.87 3.30 -4.54
C LEU A 53 4.70 3.63 -5.79
N ALA A 54 5.44 2.68 -6.27
CA ALA A 54 6.26 2.89 -7.46
C ALA A 54 5.35 3.15 -8.65
N ALA A 55 4.29 2.39 -8.76
CA ALA A 55 3.38 2.54 -9.87
C ALA A 55 2.69 3.90 -9.79
N SER A 56 2.38 4.36 -8.63
CA SER A 56 1.73 5.61 -8.47
C SER A 56 2.65 6.75 -8.75
N SER A 57 3.90 6.63 -8.39
CA SER A 57 4.81 7.69 -8.57
C SER A 57 5.41 7.79 -9.94
N THR A 58 5.24 6.83 -10.77
CA THR A 58 5.86 6.90 -12.07
C THR A 58 5.00 7.62 -13.05
N GLU A 59 3.85 8.10 -12.70
CA GLU A 59 3.05 8.78 -13.60
C GLU A 59 3.52 10.13 -13.74
N PRO A 60 4.20 10.45 -14.73
CA PRO A 60 4.80 11.73 -14.89
C PRO A 60 3.81 12.84 -14.94
N GLY A 61 2.83 12.67 -15.60
CA GLY A 61 1.94 13.72 -15.72
C GLY A 61 1.23 14.03 -14.48
N ARG A 62 1.01 13.08 -13.71
CA ARG A 62 0.36 13.26 -12.59
C ARG A 62 1.07 14.04 -11.66
N GLN A 63 2.24 13.82 -11.53
CA GLN A 63 2.92 14.49 -10.61
C GLN A 63 2.97 15.87 -10.81
N GLU A 64 2.99 16.27 -11.89
CA GLU A 64 3.09 17.58 -12.06
C GLU A 64 1.93 18.24 -11.63
N GLN A 65 0.89 17.85 -11.95
CA GLN A 65 -0.18 18.51 -11.59
C GLN A 65 -0.39 18.59 -10.23
N ILE A 66 0.12 17.85 -9.62
CA ILE A 66 -0.01 17.89 -8.31
C ILE A 66 0.34 18.99 -7.78
N SER A 67 0.98 19.41 -8.22
CA SER A 67 1.37 20.42 -7.66
C SER A 67 0.64 21.24 -7.71
N SER A 68 0.21 21.10 -7.89
CA SER A 68 -0.47 21.77 -7.94
C SER A 68 -0.64 21.72 -7.43
#